data_366d6f816943117b6ed2bf7b30e3988f
#
_entry.id   366d6f816943117b6ed2bf7b30e3988f
#
_cell.length_a   1.000
_cell.length_b   1.000
_cell.length_c   1.000
_cell.angle_alpha   90.00
_cell.angle_beta   90.00
_cell.angle_gamma   90.00
#
_symmetry.space_group_name_H-M   'P 1'
#
loop_
_entity.id
_entity.type
_entity.pdbx_description
1 polymer ?
#
loop_
_entity_poly.entity_id
_entity_poly.type
_entity_poly.pdbx_seq_one_letter_code
_entity_poly.pdbx_strand_id
1 'polypeptide(L)'
;MKSTTLAALAAVLLPVLSTGAMAGPIERACMSSDRGGNRALCGCIQQAADMTLSGGDQRRAAKFFKDPERAHQTWVSQRASDDAFWDRYKQFGETAEASCSG
;
A
#
# COMPACT_ATOMS: atom_id res chain seq x y z
N MET A 1 6.73 -48.08 37.05
CA MET A 1 6.40 -47.62 36.74
C MET A 1 6.67 -46.69 36.23
N LYS A 2 6.81 -46.23 35.53
CA LYS A 2 7.01 -45.32 35.05
C LYS A 2 6.38 -44.69 34.32
N SER A 3 6.09 -43.79 34.30
CA SER A 3 5.34 -43.03 33.69
C SER A 3 5.90 -42.26 32.85
N THR A 4 5.81 -42.40 31.82
CA THR A 4 6.27 -41.66 30.97
C THR A 4 5.46 -40.64 30.66
N THR A 5 5.63 -39.61 31.08
CA THR A 5 4.97 -38.59 30.70
C THR A 5 5.37 -38.15 29.49
N LEU A 6 4.66 -38.20 28.59
CA LEU A 6 4.77 -37.67 27.47
C LEU A 6 4.49 -36.33 27.50
N ALA A 7 5.25 -35.54 27.54
CA ALA A 7 5.10 -34.21 27.34
C ALA A 7 4.62 -34.03 26.01
N ALA A 8 3.45 -33.81 25.93
CA ALA A 8 2.91 -33.45 24.75
C ALA A 8 3.48 -32.16 24.38
N LEU A 9 4.33 -32.15 23.53
CA LEU A 9 4.75 -31.00 22.97
C LEU A 9 3.72 -30.49 22.16
N ALA A 10 2.98 -29.68 22.65
CA ALA A 10 2.11 -28.91 21.85
C ALA A 10 3.00 -28.05 21.04
N ALA A 11 3.24 -28.47 19.91
CA ALA A 11 3.84 -27.62 18.97
C ALA A 11 2.85 -26.55 18.74
N VAL A 12 3.04 -25.48 19.32
CA VAL A 12 2.26 -24.35 19.03
C VAL A 12 2.72 -23.89 17.69
N LEU A 13 2.03 -24.34 16.72
CA LEU A 13 2.16 -23.77 15.47
C LEU A 13 1.52 -22.46 15.55
N LEU A 14 2.30 -21.51 15.85
CA LEU A 14 1.87 -20.17 15.69
C LEU A 14 1.65 -19.97 14.23
N PRO A 15 0.45 -19.66 13.85
CA PRO A 15 0.26 -19.30 12.48
C PRO A 15 1.12 -18.09 12.27
N VAL A 16 2.03 -18.25 11.45
CA VAL A 16 2.78 -17.13 11.02
C VAL A 16 1.79 -16.32 10.25
N LEU A 17 1.22 -15.40 10.92
CA LEU A 17 0.41 -14.48 10.24
C LEU A 17 1.36 -13.64 9.45
N SER A 18 1.50 -14.00 8.25
CA SER A 18 2.24 -13.15 7.38
C SER A 18 1.33 -11.98 7.11
N THR A 19 1.26 -11.12 8.08
CA THR A 19 0.46 -9.94 7.93
C THR A 19 1.00 -9.04 6.85
N GLY A 20 2.19 -9.31 6.34
CA GLY A 20 2.70 -8.52 5.27
C GLY A 20 2.27 -8.98 3.91
N ALA A 21 1.46 -10.01 3.85
CA ALA A 21 1.15 -10.57 2.57
C ALA A 21 0.01 -9.90 1.85
N MET A 22 -0.71 -8.98 2.51
CA MET A 22 -1.83 -8.36 1.83
C MET A 22 -1.38 -7.08 1.18
N ALA A 23 -1.23 -7.13 -0.10
CA ALA A 23 -0.91 -5.94 -0.85
C ALA A 23 -2.05 -4.95 -0.73
N GLY A 24 -1.74 -3.72 -0.40
CA GLY A 24 -2.72 -2.66 -0.36
C GLY A 24 -3.14 -2.19 -1.75
N PRO A 25 -4.09 -1.27 -1.81
CA PRO A 25 -4.60 -0.80 -3.11
C PRO A 25 -3.55 -0.16 -3.99
N ILE A 26 -2.61 0.57 -3.39
CA ILE A 26 -1.57 1.23 -4.17
C ILE A 26 -0.58 0.21 -4.71
N GLU A 27 -0.19 -0.77 -3.90
CA GLU A 27 0.74 -1.79 -4.35
C GLU A 27 0.13 -2.60 -5.50
N ARG A 28 -1.14 -2.98 -5.36
CA ARG A 28 -1.81 -3.75 -6.42
C ARG A 28 -1.90 -2.95 -7.72
N ALA A 29 -2.26 -1.68 -7.62
CA ALA A 29 -2.34 -0.83 -8.79
C ALA A 29 -0.98 -0.62 -9.44
N CYS A 30 0.05 -0.44 -8.62
CA CYS A 30 1.42 -0.29 -9.09
C CYS A 30 1.88 -1.53 -9.84
N MET A 31 1.62 -2.72 -9.28
CA MET A 31 2.04 -3.97 -9.91
C MET A 31 1.28 -4.23 -11.21
N SER A 32 0.06 -3.73 -11.33
CA SER A 32 -0.76 -3.94 -12.52
C SER A 32 -0.55 -2.89 -13.58
N SER A 33 0.18 -1.83 -13.29
CA SER A 33 0.36 -0.75 -14.25
C SER A 33 1.45 -1.11 -15.25
N ASP A 34 1.44 -0.42 -16.38
CA ASP A 34 2.42 -0.65 -17.42
C ASP A 34 3.84 -0.32 -16.97
N ARG A 35 3.96 0.49 -15.94
CA ARG A 35 5.27 0.87 -15.42
C ARG A 35 5.71 -0.01 -14.27
N GLY A 36 4.84 -0.89 -13.84
CA GLY A 36 5.07 -1.63 -12.64
C GLY A 36 5.90 -2.84 -12.86
N GLY A 37 5.75 -3.76 -11.97
CA GLY A 37 6.46 -5.01 -12.09
C GLY A 37 7.49 -5.22 -11.01
N ASN A 38 7.93 -4.18 -10.34
CA ASN A 38 8.91 -4.34 -9.27
C ASN A 38 8.19 -4.37 -7.94
N ARG A 39 8.13 -5.55 -7.35
CA ARG A 39 7.41 -5.74 -6.10
C ARG A 39 8.00 -4.90 -4.96
N ALA A 40 9.33 -4.81 -4.90
CA ALA A 40 9.98 -4.06 -3.83
C ALA A 40 9.62 -2.57 -3.94
N LEU A 41 9.65 -2.04 -5.14
CA LEU A 41 9.29 -0.64 -5.36
C LEU A 41 7.82 -0.39 -5.06
N CYS A 42 6.95 -1.24 -5.57
CA CYS A 42 5.51 -1.07 -5.34
C CYS A 42 5.15 -1.20 -3.87
N GLY A 43 5.82 -2.08 -3.14
CA GLY A 43 5.63 -2.20 -1.69
C GLY A 43 6.10 -0.97 -0.95
N CYS A 44 7.22 -0.39 -1.37
CA CYS A 44 7.70 0.86 -0.78
C CYS A 44 6.71 2.01 -1.02
N ILE A 45 6.17 2.09 -2.22
CA ILE A 45 5.19 3.12 -2.55
C ILE A 45 3.92 2.93 -1.71
N GLN A 46 3.52 1.67 -1.48
CA GLN A 46 2.38 1.39 -0.61
C GLN A 46 2.64 1.88 0.82
N GLN A 47 3.85 1.69 1.33
CA GLN A 47 4.18 2.17 2.67
C GLN A 47 4.10 3.70 2.75
N ALA A 48 4.52 4.39 1.70
CA ALA A 48 4.38 5.84 1.65
C ALA A 48 2.90 6.24 1.68
N ALA A 49 2.06 5.49 0.98
CA ALA A 49 0.62 5.73 1.00
C ALA A 49 0.04 5.51 2.39
N ASP A 50 0.50 4.48 3.08
CA ASP A 50 -0.01 4.19 4.43
C ASP A 50 0.30 5.32 5.41
N MET A 51 1.38 6.05 5.18
CA MET A 51 1.75 7.17 6.03
C MET A 51 1.03 8.47 5.68
N THR A 52 0.49 8.58 4.50
CA THR A 52 -0.01 9.86 4.01
C THR A 52 -1.48 9.85 3.57
N LEU A 53 -2.03 8.70 3.25
CA LEU A 53 -3.37 8.61 2.68
C LEU A 53 -4.25 7.67 3.48
N SER A 54 -5.49 8.06 3.68
CA SER A 54 -6.49 7.17 4.25
C SER A 54 -6.82 6.07 3.25
N GLY A 55 -7.52 5.05 3.70
CA GLY A 55 -7.93 3.95 2.82
C GLY A 55 -8.75 4.44 1.63
N GLY A 56 -9.66 5.38 1.85
CA GLY A 56 -10.45 5.94 0.75
C GLY A 56 -9.60 6.71 -0.24
N ASP A 57 -8.66 7.51 0.28
CA ASP A 57 -7.74 8.24 -0.59
C ASP A 57 -6.83 7.29 -1.37
N GLN A 58 -6.41 6.20 -0.75
CA GLN A 58 -5.59 5.22 -1.45
C GLN A 58 -6.35 4.57 -2.61
N ARG A 59 -7.61 4.23 -2.38
CA ARG A 59 -8.42 3.66 -3.46
C ARG A 59 -8.61 4.64 -4.60
N ARG A 60 -8.76 5.90 -4.28
CA ARG A 60 -8.89 6.94 -5.28
C ARG A 60 -7.58 7.11 -6.07
N ALA A 61 -6.47 7.18 -5.35
CA ALA A 61 -5.15 7.32 -5.97
C ALA A 61 -4.80 6.09 -6.82
N ALA A 62 -5.24 4.92 -6.40
CA ALA A 62 -4.99 3.69 -7.17
C ALA A 62 -5.55 3.77 -8.59
N LYS A 63 -6.65 4.48 -8.76
CA LYS A 63 -7.26 4.61 -10.09
C LYS A 63 -6.39 5.44 -11.03
N PHE A 64 -5.54 6.28 -10.49
CA PHE A 64 -4.65 7.11 -11.31
C PHE A 64 -3.59 6.26 -12.02
N PHE A 65 -3.25 5.10 -11.47
CA PHE A 65 -2.31 4.21 -12.14
C PHE A 65 -2.88 3.63 -13.44
N LYS A 66 -4.18 3.41 -13.46
CA LYS A 66 -4.84 2.88 -14.65
C LYS A 66 -5.26 3.98 -15.61
N ASP A 67 -5.58 5.12 -15.08
CA ASP A 67 -6.14 6.21 -15.87
C ASP A 67 -5.48 7.51 -15.41
N PRO A 68 -4.30 7.82 -15.95
CA PRO A 68 -3.61 9.05 -15.58
C PRO A 68 -4.41 10.32 -15.85
N GLU A 69 -5.37 10.27 -16.77
CA GLU A 69 -6.20 11.42 -17.04
C GLU A 69 -7.03 11.81 -15.84
N ARG A 70 -7.39 10.85 -15.00
CA ARG A 70 -8.12 11.15 -13.76
C ARG A 70 -7.27 11.98 -12.81
N ALA A 71 -5.95 11.73 -12.76
CA ALA A 71 -5.07 12.55 -11.93
C ALA A 71 -5.07 13.98 -12.42
N HIS A 72 -5.00 14.17 -13.73
CA HIS A 72 -5.01 15.50 -14.32
C HIS A 72 -6.33 16.22 -14.03
N GLN A 73 -7.46 15.53 -14.19
CA GLN A 73 -8.76 16.10 -13.91
C GLN A 73 -8.89 16.53 -12.45
N THR A 74 -8.34 15.75 -11.55
CA THR A 74 -8.37 16.07 -10.13
C THR A 74 -7.52 17.30 -9.85
N TRP A 75 -6.35 17.36 -10.47
CA TRP A 75 -5.45 18.48 -10.28
C TRP A 75 -6.06 19.81 -10.73
N VAL A 76 -6.75 19.82 -11.87
CA VAL A 76 -7.32 21.05 -12.38
C VAL A 76 -8.72 21.35 -11.84
N SER A 77 -9.26 20.46 -11.03
CA SER A 77 -10.59 20.65 -10.46
C SER A 77 -10.58 21.84 -9.50
N GLN A 78 -11.69 22.54 -9.44
CA GLN A 78 -11.83 23.66 -8.52
C GLN A 78 -12.69 23.33 -7.32
N ARG A 79 -13.01 22.05 -7.15
CA ARG A 79 -13.76 21.64 -5.97
C ARG A 79 -12.83 21.59 -4.76
N ALA A 80 -13.32 22.11 -3.64
CA ALA A 80 -12.52 22.14 -2.41
C ALA A 80 -12.08 20.74 -1.97
N SER A 81 -12.97 19.75 -2.15
CA SER A 81 -12.63 18.38 -1.75
C SER A 81 -11.52 17.78 -2.62
N ASP A 82 -11.51 18.12 -3.89
CA ASP A 82 -10.45 17.66 -4.80
C ASP A 82 -9.13 18.36 -4.50
N ASP A 83 -9.18 19.63 -4.15
CA ASP A 83 -7.97 20.34 -3.76
C ASP A 83 -7.37 19.76 -2.49
N ALA A 84 -8.21 19.46 -1.52
CA ALA A 84 -7.72 18.86 -0.27
C ALA A 84 -7.12 17.49 -0.51
N PHE A 85 -7.79 16.68 -1.35
CA PHE A 85 -7.24 15.38 -1.71
C PHE A 85 -5.91 15.54 -2.45
N TRP A 86 -5.84 16.50 -3.36
CA TRP A 86 -4.62 16.70 -4.15
C TRP A 86 -3.44 17.08 -3.27
N ASP A 87 -3.67 17.87 -2.24
CA ASP A 87 -2.61 18.22 -1.29
C ASP A 87 -2.06 16.97 -0.60
N ARG A 88 -2.94 16.06 -0.19
CA ARG A 88 -2.50 14.80 0.42
C ARG A 88 -1.80 13.91 -0.60
N TYR A 89 -2.29 13.90 -1.82
CA TYR A 89 -1.69 13.10 -2.88
C TYR A 89 -0.28 13.59 -3.22
N LYS A 90 -0.08 14.90 -3.23
CA LYS A 90 1.26 15.46 -3.42
C LYS A 90 2.20 15.04 -2.29
N GLN A 91 1.71 15.07 -1.07
CA GLN A 91 2.51 14.65 0.07
C GLN A 91 2.88 13.16 -0.05
N PHE A 92 1.94 12.36 -0.50
CA PHE A 92 2.21 10.96 -0.78
C PHE A 92 3.33 10.82 -1.83
N GLY A 93 3.23 11.57 -2.93
CA GLY A 93 4.24 11.53 -3.98
C GLY A 93 5.62 11.93 -3.49
N GLU A 94 5.68 12.98 -2.69
CA GLU A 94 6.95 13.44 -2.13
C GLU A 94 7.55 12.41 -1.19
N THR A 95 6.71 11.79 -0.37
CA THR A 95 7.16 10.75 0.56
C THR A 95 7.67 9.54 -0.19
N ALA A 96 6.95 9.10 -1.21
CA ALA A 96 7.36 7.96 -2.02
C ALA A 96 8.68 8.25 -2.74
N GLU A 97 8.82 9.45 -3.28
CA GLU A 97 10.03 9.82 -3.97
C GLU A 97 11.22 9.83 -3.03
N ALA A 98 11.06 10.38 -1.85
CA ALA A 98 12.14 10.45 -0.87
C ALA A 98 12.53 9.08 -0.35
N SER A 99 11.57 8.16 -0.23
CA SER A 99 11.81 6.87 0.42
C SER A 99 12.12 5.74 -0.55
N CYS A 100 11.65 5.86 -1.79
CA CYS A 100 11.66 4.73 -2.72
C CYS A 100 12.55 4.94 -3.93
N SER A 101 13.15 6.07 -4.06
CA SER A 101 13.97 6.38 -5.24
C SER A 101 15.42 6.00 -5.06
N GLY A 102 15.70 5.13 -4.14
CA GLY A 102 17.07 4.78 -3.85
C GLY A 102 17.70 3.82 -4.81
#